data_5bbf8c924685032ffbbf8de20104331b
#
_entry.id   5bbf8c924685032ffbbf8de20104331b
#
_cell.length_a   1.000
_cell.length_b   1.000
_cell.length_c   1.000
_cell.angle_alpha   90.00
_cell.angle_beta   90.00
_cell.angle_gamma   90.00
#
_symmetry.space_group_name_H-M   'P 1'
#
loop_
_entity.id
_entity.type
_entity.pdbx_description
1 polymer ?
#
loop_
_entity_poly.entity_id
_entity_poly.type
_entity_poly.pdbx_seq_one_letter_code
_entity_poly.pdbx_strand_id
1 'polypeptide(L)'
;MDETALAQQVGQVMMANDRATRETVGMDLLSCTPGRASMRMVVQDKHLNGHQTCHGGFIFTLADSTFAFACNSHNHNAVAAACSIEFLKPAHLGDELCTEGVEQ
;
A
#
# COMPACT_ATOMS: atom_id res chain seq x y z
N MET A 1 -24.65 2.57 7.76
CA MET A 1 -23.41 3.08 7.12
C MET A 1 -23.39 2.56 5.70
N ASP A 2 -23.20 3.44 4.73
CA ASP A 2 -23.10 2.98 3.35
C ASP A 2 -21.76 2.29 3.07
N GLU A 3 -21.63 1.70 1.91
CA GLU A 3 -20.44 0.91 1.57
C GLU A 3 -19.18 1.78 1.51
N THR A 4 -19.29 3.02 1.02
CA THR A 4 -18.14 3.93 0.95
C THR A 4 -17.69 4.34 2.35
N ALA A 5 -18.63 4.71 3.22
CA ALA A 5 -18.31 5.04 4.60
C ALA A 5 -17.71 3.87 5.36
N LEU A 6 -18.21 2.66 5.12
CA LEU A 6 -17.65 1.44 5.71
C LEU A 6 -16.22 1.20 5.25
N ALA A 7 -15.96 1.33 3.93
CA ALA A 7 -14.62 1.15 3.38
C ALA A 7 -13.62 2.16 3.99
N GLN A 8 -14.02 3.40 4.13
CA GLN A 8 -13.18 4.43 4.76
C GLN A 8 -12.87 4.09 6.22
N GLN A 9 -13.85 3.63 6.96
CA GLN A 9 -13.65 3.24 8.36
C GLN A 9 -12.72 2.03 8.47
N VAL A 10 -12.91 1.03 7.64
CA VAL A 10 -12.04 -0.15 7.60
C VAL A 10 -10.60 0.27 7.31
N GLY A 11 -10.40 1.14 6.32
CA GLY A 11 -9.06 1.65 5.98
C GLY A 11 -8.39 2.36 7.15
N GLN A 12 -9.13 3.20 7.86
CA GLN A 12 -8.60 3.91 9.03
C GLN A 12 -8.20 2.95 10.15
N VAL A 13 -9.02 1.94 10.43
CA VAL A 13 -8.73 0.94 11.46
C VAL A 13 -7.51 0.10 11.06
N MET A 14 -7.43 -0.34 9.81
CA MET A 14 -6.30 -1.11 9.31
C MET A 14 -5.01 -0.30 9.42
N MET A 15 -5.02 0.98 8.99
CA MET A 15 -3.84 1.85 9.10
C MET A 15 -3.39 2.02 10.55
N ALA A 16 -4.33 2.23 11.46
CA ALA A 16 -4.01 2.40 12.88
C ALA A 16 -3.33 1.16 13.47
N ASN A 17 -3.70 -0.02 13.02
CA ASN A 17 -3.19 -1.29 13.54
C ASN A 17 -2.00 -1.85 12.75
N ASP A 18 -1.72 -1.33 11.57
CA ASP A 18 -0.66 -1.84 10.70
C ASP A 18 0.64 -1.05 10.91
N ARG A 19 1.43 -1.46 11.89
CA ARG A 19 2.68 -0.77 12.23
C ARG A 19 3.71 -0.88 11.11
N ALA A 20 3.75 -2.01 10.41
CA ALA A 20 4.72 -2.21 9.32
C ALA A 20 4.47 -1.18 8.20
N THR A 21 3.21 -1.02 7.79
CA THR A 21 2.83 -0.05 6.77
C THR A 21 3.07 1.38 7.23
N ARG A 22 2.60 1.72 8.42
CA ARG A 22 2.59 3.09 8.92
C ARG A 22 3.96 3.56 9.40
N GLU A 23 4.66 2.74 10.19
CA GLU A 23 5.90 3.14 10.84
C GLU A 23 7.15 2.65 10.11
N THR A 24 7.22 1.36 9.78
CA THR A 24 8.44 0.76 9.22
C THR A 24 8.64 1.18 7.77
N VAL A 25 7.62 1.08 6.96
CA VAL A 25 7.71 1.47 5.54
C VAL A 25 7.38 2.94 5.33
N GLY A 26 6.48 3.50 6.13
CA GLY A 26 6.13 4.91 6.03
C GLY A 26 5.18 5.22 4.90
N MET A 27 4.20 4.34 4.69
CA MET A 27 3.16 4.53 3.68
C MET A 27 1.99 5.33 4.24
N ASP A 28 1.36 6.11 3.36
CA ASP A 28 0.12 6.81 3.66
C ASP A 28 -1.03 6.22 2.86
N LEU A 29 -2.17 6.06 3.49
CA LEU A 29 -3.41 5.68 2.81
C LEU A 29 -4.07 6.92 2.25
N LEU A 30 -4.20 7.00 0.92
CA LEU A 30 -4.82 8.14 0.25
C LEU A 30 -6.32 7.97 0.12
N SER A 31 -6.78 6.77 -0.22
CA SER A 31 -8.20 6.50 -0.37
C SER A 31 -8.50 5.02 -0.12
N CYS A 32 -9.69 4.75 0.38
CA CYS A 32 -10.20 3.38 0.53
C CYS A 32 -11.71 3.44 0.25
N THR A 33 -12.09 2.83 -0.86
CA THR A 33 -13.50 2.75 -1.31
C THR A 33 -13.82 1.28 -1.58
N PRO A 34 -15.08 0.92 -1.82
CA PRO A 34 -15.40 -0.50 -2.01
C PRO A 34 -14.60 -1.13 -3.15
N GLY A 35 -13.77 -2.13 -2.80
CA GLY A 35 -12.93 -2.85 -3.75
C GLY A 35 -11.74 -2.07 -4.30
N ARG A 36 -11.44 -0.88 -3.77
CA ARG A 36 -10.34 -0.03 -4.24
C ARG A 36 -9.61 0.63 -3.09
N ALA A 37 -8.31 0.80 -3.26
CA ALA A 37 -7.49 1.58 -2.35
C ALA A 37 -6.35 2.24 -3.11
N SER A 38 -5.89 3.37 -2.62
CA SER A 38 -4.66 4.00 -3.13
C SER A 38 -3.78 4.41 -1.96
N MET A 39 -2.49 4.25 -2.14
CA MET A 39 -1.48 4.54 -1.12
C MET A 39 -0.29 5.24 -1.76
N ARG A 40 0.50 5.90 -0.93
CA ARG A 40 1.74 6.52 -1.38
C ARG A 40 2.87 6.25 -0.40
N MET A 41 4.09 6.35 -0.91
CA MET A 41 5.31 6.30 -0.11
C MET A 41 6.32 7.26 -0.74
N VAL A 42 6.96 8.09 0.08
CA VAL A 42 8.13 8.86 -0.37
C VAL A 42 9.37 8.03 -0.08
N VAL A 43 10.21 7.83 -1.08
CA VAL A 43 11.43 7.04 -0.93
C VAL A 43 12.39 7.78 0.01
N GLN A 44 12.71 7.13 1.14
CA GLN A 44 13.62 7.63 2.16
C GLN A 44 14.94 6.86 2.11
N ASP A 45 15.95 7.37 2.80
CA ASP A 45 17.26 6.72 2.85
C ASP A 45 17.17 5.26 3.29
N LYS A 46 16.33 4.96 4.27
CA LYS A 46 16.14 3.59 4.76
C LYS A 46 15.54 2.63 3.73
N HIS A 47 15.01 3.13 2.63
CA HIS A 47 14.44 2.31 1.56
C HIS A 47 15.44 1.97 0.47
N LEU A 48 16.64 2.56 0.51
CA LEU A 48 17.63 2.42 -0.56
C LEU A 48 18.40 1.09 -0.45
N ASN A 49 18.68 0.52 -1.61
CA ASN A 49 19.57 -0.63 -1.75
C ASN A 49 21.02 -0.15 -1.96
N GLY A 50 21.94 -1.09 -2.21
CA GLY A 50 23.36 -0.78 -2.43
C GLY A 50 23.64 0.02 -3.71
N HIS A 51 22.67 0.15 -4.61
CA HIS A 51 22.78 0.93 -5.85
C HIS A 51 22.17 2.32 -5.73
N GLN A 52 21.78 2.73 -4.51
CA GLN A 52 21.14 4.04 -4.25
C GLN A 52 19.78 4.19 -4.94
N THR A 53 19.08 3.09 -5.13
CA THR A 53 17.69 3.09 -5.62
C THR A 53 16.79 2.43 -4.60
N CYS A 54 15.48 2.69 -4.68
CA CYS A 54 14.53 2.07 -3.77
C CYS A 54 14.58 0.55 -3.93
N HIS A 55 14.78 -0.15 -2.81
CA HIS A 55 14.79 -1.60 -2.82
C HIS A 55 13.44 -2.13 -3.29
N GLY A 56 13.47 -3.08 -4.24
CA GLY A 56 12.26 -3.65 -4.83
C GLY A 56 11.30 -4.25 -3.80
N GLY A 57 11.84 -4.74 -2.69
CA GLY A 57 11.02 -5.26 -1.60
C GLY A 57 10.08 -4.23 -1.00
N PHE A 58 10.49 -2.95 -0.91
CA PHE A 58 9.62 -1.88 -0.41
C PHE A 58 8.54 -1.52 -1.43
N ILE A 59 8.89 -1.52 -2.71
CA ILE A 59 7.89 -1.28 -3.78
C ILE A 59 6.86 -2.39 -3.76
N PHE A 60 7.29 -3.64 -3.61
CA PHE A 60 6.39 -4.78 -3.50
C PHE A 60 5.49 -4.65 -2.27
N THR A 61 6.04 -4.26 -1.12
CA THR A 61 5.27 -4.07 0.11
C THR A 61 4.21 -2.99 -0.06
N LEU A 62 4.55 -1.90 -0.75
CA LEU A 62 3.58 -0.85 -1.06
C LEU A 62 2.41 -1.40 -1.88
N ALA A 63 2.70 -2.19 -2.91
CA ALA A 63 1.67 -2.81 -3.75
C ALA A 63 0.84 -3.84 -2.96
N ASP A 64 1.49 -4.67 -2.16
CA ASP A 64 0.84 -5.69 -1.34
C ASP A 64 -0.11 -5.07 -0.31
N SER A 65 0.35 -4.03 0.39
CA SER A 65 -0.48 -3.33 1.36
C SER A 65 -1.69 -2.67 0.69
N THR A 66 -1.48 -2.01 -0.44
CA THR A 66 -2.58 -1.38 -1.19
C THR A 66 -3.63 -2.42 -1.58
N PHE A 67 -3.20 -3.59 -2.05
CA PHE A 67 -4.10 -4.68 -2.39
C PHE A 67 -4.87 -5.16 -1.15
N ALA A 68 -4.20 -5.30 -0.01
CA ALA A 68 -4.84 -5.72 1.23
C ALA A 68 -5.96 -4.75 1.65
N PHE A 69 -5.70 -3.43 1.57
CA PHE A 69 -6.72 -2.43 1.87
C PHE A 69 -7.91 -2.53 0.91
N ALA A 70 -7.65 -2.70 -0.38
CA ALA A 70 -8.72 -2.84 -1.38
C ALA A 70 -9.58 -4.08 -1.11
N CYS A 71 -8.97 -5.23 -0.83
CA CYS A 71 -9.68 -6.48 -0.62
C CYS A 71 -10.45 -6.51 0.70
N ASN A 72 -9.98 -5.81 1.73
CA ASN A 72 -10.64 -5.76 3.03
C ASN A 72 -11.65 -4.60 3.15
N SER A 73 -11.79 -3.79 2.13
CA SER A 73 -12.65 -2.60 2.14
C SER A 73 -14.14 -2.92 2.35
N HIS A 74 -14.55 -4.14 2.11
CA HIS A 74 -15.91 -4.63 2.37
C HIS A 74 -16.10 -5.18 3.79
N ASN A 75 -15.08 -5.02 4.64
CA ASN A 75 -15.06 -5.55 6.00
C ASN A 75 -15.10 -7.09 6.06
N HIS A 76 -14.47 -7.73 5.08
CA HIS A 76 -14.23 -9.18 5.06
C HIS A 76 -12.74 -9.42 5.10
N ASN A 77 -12.30 -10.30 6.01
CA ASN A 77 -10.88 -10.66 6.09
C ASN A 77 -10.43 -11.32 4.79
N ALA A 78 -9.37 -10.76 4.21
CA ALA A 78 -8.79 -11.28 2.99
C ALA A 78 -7.28 -11.13 3.01
N VAL A 79 -6.58 -12.13 2.47
CA VAL A 79 -5.13 -12.10 2.31
C VAL A 79 -4.78 -12.45 0.87
N ALA A 80 -3.71 -11.86 0.38
CA ALA A 80 -3.25 -12.16 -0.97
C ALA A 80 -2.70 -13.58 -1.02
N ALA A 81 -3.21 -14.39 -1.95
CA ALA A 81 -2.73 -15.75 -2.17
C ALA A 81 -1.57 -15.76 -3.17
N ALA A 82 -1.60 -14.86 -4.15
CA ALA A 82 -0.54 -14.73 -5.15
C ALA A 82 -0.58 -13.33 -5.73
N CYS A 83 0.59 -12.80 -6.05
CA CYS A 83 0.71 -11.53 -6.75
C CYS A 83 2.00 -11.49 -7.54
N SER A 84 2.08 -10.61 -8.52
CA SER A 84 3.27 -10.41 -9.32
C SER A 84 3.52 -8.92 -9.49
N ILE A 85 4.79 -8.55 -9.70
CA ILE A 85 5.17 -7.16 -9.91
C ILE A 85 6.30 -7.13 -10.94
N GLU A 86 6.28 -6.11 -11.80
CA GLU A 86 7.34 -5.85 -12.76
C GLU A 86 7.96 -4.49 -12.45
N PHE A 87 9.30 -4.44 -12.41
CA PHE A 87 10.04 -3.22 -12.13
C PHE A 87 10.55 -2.65 -13.45
N LEU A 88 9.90 -1.58 -13.93
CA LEU A 88 10.18 -1.00 -15.23
C LEU A 88 11.32 0.02 -15.21
N LYS A 89 11.48 0.72 -14.09
CA LYS A 89 12.58 1.66 -13.90
C LYS A 89 12.81 1.89 -12.41
N PRO A 90 14.03 2.29 -12.02
CA PRO A 90 14.35 2.50 -10.61
C PRO A 90 13.68 3.75 -10.05
N ALA A 91 13.36 3.69 -8.76
CA ALA A 91 12.93 4.84 -7.99
C ALA A 91 14.10 5.33 -7.12
N HIS A 92 14.18 6.64 -6.93
CA HIS A 92 15.30 7.29 -6.26
C HIS A 92 14.85 8.03 -5.00
N LEU A 93 15.82 8.39 -4.16
CA LEU A 93 15.57 9.14 -2.94
C LEU A 93 14.71 10.38 -3.23
N GLY A 94 13.65 10.55 -2.46
CA GLY A 94 12.73 11.68 -2.61
C GLY A 94 11.60 11.45 -3.60
N ASP A 95 11.65 10.40 -4.41
CA ASP A 95 10.55 10.11 -5.33
C ASP A 95 9.28 9.73 -4.56
N GLU A 96 8.15 10.22 -5.04
CA GLU A 96 6.86 9.82 -4.52
C GLU A 96 6.32 8.66 -5.36
N LEU A 97 6.07 7.55 -4.70
CA LEU A 97 5.49 6.35 -5.33
C LEU A 97 4.03 6.23 -4.91
N CYS A 98 3.16 6.12 -5.89
CA CYS A 98 1.73 5.94 -5.68
C CYS A 98 1.29 4.60 -6.24
N THR A 99 0.41 3.93 -5.52
CA THR A 99 -0.16 2.65 -5.96
C THR A 99 -1.68 2.70 -5.88
N GLU A 100 -2.31 1.97 -6.77
CA GLU A 100 -3.75 1.76 -6.73
C GLU A 100 -4.02 0.25 -6.79
N GLY A 101 -4.82 -0.23 -5.87
CA GLY A 101 -5.28 -1.62 -5.82
C GLY A 101 -6.75 -1.69 -6.20
N VAL A 102 -7.09 -2.62 -7.06
CA VAL A 102 -8.47 -2.87 -7.49
C VAL A 102 -8.76 -4.35 -7.32
N GLU A 103 -9.80 -4.65 -6.57
CA GLU A 103 -10.26 -6.02 -6.38
C GLU A 103 -10.84 -6.57 -7.69
N GLN A 104 -10.47 -7.78 -8.00
CA GLN A 104 -10.98 -8.47 -9.19
C GLN A 104 -12.17 -9.35 -8.86
#